data_344018e403f19282698b7bedc28189c8
#
_entry.id   344018e403f19282698b7bedc28189c8
#
_cell.length_a   1.000
_cell.length_b   1.000
_cell.length_c   1.000
_cell.angle_alpha   90.00
_cell.angle_beta   90.00
_cell.angle_gamma   90.00
#
_symmetry.space_group_name_H-M   'P 1'
#
loop_
_entity.id
_entity.type
_entity.pdbx_description
1 polymer ?
#
loop_
_entity_poly.entity_id
_entity_poly.type
_entity_poly.pdbx_seq_one_letter_code
_entity_poly.pdbx_strand_id
1 'polypeptide(L)'
;LYPGYLATYRRYVRVLQQKNALLRHSANGQERPYAEKRTLLEVLNTELAAQGEALQQRRREYLELLAPRACANYAELSHGAERMSIRYAAQFAPGGLAALLRQRQEEELRAGQSLCGIHREDLELLLDDQPARVYASQGQQRSVVLSLKMAEAAAAASITGEHPVLLLD
;
A
#
# COMPACT_ATOMS: atom_id res chain seq x y z
N LEU A 1 -3.52 -15.23 -3.71
CA LEU A 1 -2.71 -14.91 -4.89
C LEU A 1 -1.21 -15.13 -4.62
N TYR A 2 -0.69 -14.64 -3.50
CA TYR A 2 0.70 -14.87 -3.09
C TYR A 2 0.73 -15.62 -1.77
N PRO A 3 1.15 -16.90 -1.75
CA PRO A 3 1.32 -17.63 -0.51
C PRO A 3 2.22 -16.86 0.44
N GLY A 4 1.81 -16.68 1.68
CA GLY A 4 2.59 -15.96 2.68
C GLY A 4 2.38 -14.43 2.72
N TYR A 5 1.72 -13.78 1.73
CA TYR A 5 1.48 -12.34 1.78
C TYR A 5 0.78 -11.90 3.07
N LEU A 6 -0.28 -12.61 3.44
CA LEU A 6 -1.04 -12.29 4.65
C LEU A 6 -0.20 -12.46 5.93
N ALA A 7 0.66 -13.47 5.98
CA ALA A 7 1.57 -13.69 7.10
C ALA A 7 2.59 -12.54 7.22
N THR A 8 3.21 -12.16 6.10
CA THR A 8 4.14 -11.02 6.02
C THR A 8 3.44 -9.71 6.40
N TYR A 9 2.23 -9.48 5.89
CA TYR A 9 1.43 -8.29 6.22
C TYR A 9 1.08 -8.21 7.71
N ARG A 10 0.64 -9.32 8.31
CA ARG A 10 0.34 -9.40 9.75
C ARG A 10 1.60 -9.13 10.59
N ARG A 11 2.75 -9.64 10.17
CA ARG A 11 4.04 -9.37 10.83
C ARG A 11 4.41 -7.90 10.72
N TYR A 12 4.32 -7.31 9.52
CA TYR A 12 4.54 -5.89 9.31
C TYR A 12 3.66 -5.02 10.21
N VAL A 13 2.36 -5.28 10.25
CA VAL A 13 1.42 -4.53 11.08
C VAL A 13 1.77 -4.63 12.57
N ARG A 14 2.15 -5.82 13.05
CA ARG A 14 2.57 -6.04 14.44
C ARG A 14 3.80 -5.21 14.78
N VAL A 15 4.83 -5.24 13.94
CA VAL A 15 6.05 -4.44 14.13
C VAL A 15 5.75 -2.94 14.09
N LEU A 16 4.89 -2.50 13.17
CA LEU A 16 4.44 -1.11 13.09
C LEU A 16 3.70 -0.67 14.36
N GLN A 17 2.85 -1.52 14.92
CA GLN A 17 2.17 -1.25 16.19
C GLN A 17 3.15 -1.11 17.35
N GLN A 18 4.14 -2.01 17.44
CA GLN A 18 5.21 -1.93 18.44
C GLN A 18 6.05 -0.66 18.29
N LYS A 19 6.42 -0.31 17.05
CA LYS A 19 7.12 0.94 16.76
C LYS A 19 6.30 2.16 17.18
N ASN A 20 5.02 2.23 16.81
CA ASN A 20 4.16 3.34 17.20
C ASN A 20 3.95 3.43 18.72
N ALA A 21 3.86 2.29 19.43
CA ALA A 21 3.79 2.27 20.88
C ALA A 21 5.08 2.82 21.53
N LEU A 22 6.26 2.47 20.95
CA LEU A 22 7.55 2.99 21.40
C LEU A 22 7.72 4.49 21.11
N LEU A 23 7.21 4.97 19.97
CA LEU A 23 7.27 6.39 19.58
C LEU A 23 6.37 7.27 20.43
N ARG A 24 5.18 6.77 20.83
CA ARG A 24 4.28 7.50 21.73
C ARG A 24 4.97 7.73 23.05
N HIS A 25 4.90 8.95 23.57
CA HIS A 25 5.38 9.27 24.90
C HIS A 25 4.55 8.47 25.90
N SER A 26 5.23 7.84 26.86
CA SER A 26 4.52 7.13 27.92
C SER A 26 3.73 8.13 28.75
N ALA A 27 2.42 8.13 28.61
CA ALA A 27 1.51 8.93 29.42
C ALA A 27 1.65 8.67 30.94
N ASN A 28 2.44 7.64 31.34
CA ASN A 28 2.62 7.17 32.71
C ASN A 28 3.96 7.56 33.35
N GLY A 29 4.69 8.54 32.80
CA GLY A 29 5.89 9.08 33.48
C GLY A 29 7.16 8.17 33.50
N GLN A 30 7.11 6.99 32.88
CA GLN A 30 8.26 6.12 32.66
C GLN A 30 8.84 6.33 31.27
N GLU A 31 9.45 7.48 31.03
CA GLU A 31 10.20 7.69 29.80
C GLU A 31 11.46 6.82 29.81
N ARG A 32 11.57 5.95 28.81
CA ARG A 32 12.83 5.23 28.57
C ARG A 32 13.91 6.25 28.20
N PRO A 33 15.17 6.03 28.64
CA PRO A 33 16.29 6.86 28.21
C PRO A 33 16.31 6.96 26.67
N TYR A 34 16.58 8.15 26.15
CA TYR A 34 16.58 8.43 24.71
C TYR A 34 17.47 7.45 23.91
N ALA A 35 18.65 7.12 24.45
CA ALA A 35 19.56 6.17 23.82
C ALA A 35 18.97 4.75 23.70
N GLU A 36 18.29 4.26 24.73
CA GLU A 36 17.60 2.97 24.72
C GLU A 36 16.46 2.96 23.72
N LYS A 37 15.66 4.02 23.70
CA LYS A 37 14.54 4.19 22.76
C LYS A 37 15.04 4.16 21.31
N ARG A 38 16.16 4.83 21.04
CA ARG A 38 16.79 4.87 19.72
C ARG A 38 17.26 3.49 19.26
N THR A 39 17.94 2.75 20.14
CA THR A 39 18.41 1.38 19.84
C THR A 39 17.24 0.43 19.53
N LEU A 40 16.16 0.50 20.31
CA LEU A 40 14.97 -0.30 20.06
C LEU A 40 14.28 0.07 18.72
N LEU A 41 14.25 1.36 18.39
CA LEU A 41 13.73 1.81 17.09
C LEU A 41 14.57 1.29 15.92
N GLU A 42 15.88 1.22 16.03
CA GLU A 42 16.75 0.66 14.99
C GLU A 42 16.44 -0.83 14.72
N VAL A 43 16.20 -1.61 15.78
CA VAL A 43 15.79 -3.02 15.64
C VAL A 43 14.43 -3.13 14.96
N LEU A 44 13.43 -2.36 15.41
CA LEU A 44 12.09 -2.36 14.82
C LEU A 44 12.10 -1.85 13.37
N ASN A 45 12.91 -0.85 13.06
CA ASN A 45 13.08 -0.32 11.72
C ASN A 45 13.71 -1.35 10.76
N THR A 46 14.66 -2.14 11.23
CA THR A 46 15.27 -3.22 10.44
C THR A 46 14.23 -4.27 10.06
N GLU A 47 13.44 -4.72 11.02
CA GLU A 47 12.37 -5.69 10.77
C GLU A 47 11.26 -5.09 9.88
N LEU A 48 10.86 -3.84 10.14
CA LEU A 48 9.84 -3.15 9.35
C LEU A 48 10.29 -2.97 7.90
N ALA A 49 11.57 -2.66 7.67
CA ALA A 49 12.15 -2.54 6.34
C ALA A 49 12.09 -3.87 5.59
N ALA A 50 12.54 -4.96 6.20
CA ALA A 50 12.53 -6.28 5.56
C ALA A 50 11.13 -6.72 5.14
N GLN A 51 10.14 -6.58 6.04
CA GLN A 51 8.76 -6.93 5.73
C GLN A 51 8.12 -5.95 4.72
N GLY A 52 8.40 -4.65 4.85
CA GLY A 52 7.87 -3.61 3.97
C GLY A 52 8.35 -3.74 2.53
N GLU A 53 9.64 -4.01 2.33
CA GLU A 53 10.22 -4.25 0.99
C GLU A 53 9.59 -5.48 0.32
N ALA A 54 9.45 -6.58 1.05
CA ALA A 54 8.82 -7.79 0.51
C ALA A 54 7.36 -7.52 0.10
N LEU A 55 6.61 -6.75 0.89
CA LEU A 55 5.22 -6.40 0.58
C LEU A 55 5.12 -5.43 -0.59
N GLN A 56 6.02 -4.41 -0.66
CA GLN A 56 6.05 -3.49 -1.79
C GLN A 56 6.30 -4.22 -3.10
N GLN A 57 7.26 -5.15 -3.11
CA GLN A 57 7.56 -5.97 -4.29
C GLN A 57 6.31 -6.74 -4.76
N ARG A 58 5.59 -7.41 -3.84
CA ARG A 58 4.36 -8.13 -4.17
C ARG A 58 3.24 -7.23 -4.67
N ARG A 59 3.13 -6.03 -4.13
CA ARG A 59 2.16 -5.03 -4.62
C ARG A 59 2.47 -4.59 -6.04
N ARG A 60 3.74 -4.35 -6.38
CA ARG A 60 4.17 -4.01 -7.73
C ARG A 60 3.87 -5.13 -8.73
N GLU A 61 4.28 -6.36 -8.43
CA GLU A 61 4.00 -7.54 -9.25
C GLU A 61 2.48 -7.72 -9.49
N TYR A 62 1.69 -7.52 -8.47
CA TYR A 62 0.23 -7.59 -8.61
C TYR A 62 -0.34 -6.49 -9.49
N LEU A 63 0.18 -5.28 -9.37
CA LEU A 63 -0.26 -4.15 -10.20
C LEU A 63 0.14 -4.31 -11.66
N GLU A 64 1.29 -4.87 -11.96
CA GLU A 64 1.69 -5.21 -13.33
C GLU A 64 0.69 -6.18 -14.00
N LEU A 65 0.10 -7.08 -13.23
CA LEU A 65 -0.94 -7.99 -13.70
C LEU A 65 -2.32 -7.31 -13.78
N LEU A 66 -2.67 -6.49 -12.79
CA LEU A 66 -4.00 -5.91 -12.62
C LEU A 66 -4.24 -4.70 -13.54
N ALA A 67 -3.27 -3.77 -13.60
CA ALA A 67 -3.49 -2.47 -14.23
C ALA A 67 -3.84 -2.55 -15.71
N PRO A 68 -3.17 -3.35 -16.55
CA PRO A 68 -3.55 -3.45 -17.97
C PRO A 68 -4.98 -3.96 -18.17
N ARG A 69 -5.41 -4.94 -17.36
CA ARG A 69 -6.76 -5.51 -17.42
C ARG A 69 -7.82 -4.50 -16.97
N ALA A 70 -7.56 -3.80 -15.86
CA ALA A 70 -8.47 -2.78 -15.34
C ALA A 70 -8.63 -1.63 -16.35
N CYS A 71 -7.55 -1.17 -16.98
CA CYS A 71 -7.59 -0.12 -18.00
C CYS A 71 -8.36 -0.57 -19.26
N ALA A 72 -8.18 -1.82 -19.69
CA ALA A 72 -8.94 -2.36 -20.83
C ALA A 72 -10.44 -2.45 -20.50
N ASN A 73 -10.81 -2.98 -19.35
CA ASN A 73 -12.20 -3.03 -18.89
C ASN A 73 -12.83 -1.63 -18.82
N TYR A 74 -12.08 -0.64 -18.33
CA TYR A 74 -12.58 0.74 -18.27
C TYR A 74 -12.81 1.32 -19.67
N ALA A 75 -11.88 1.09 -20.60
CA ALA A 75 -12.02 1.56 -21.98
C ALA A 75 -13.28 0.99 -22.65
N GLU A 76 -13.61 -0.28 -22.39
CA GLU A 76 -14.85 -0.90 -22.86
C GLU A 76 -16.09 -0.25 -22.21
N LEU A 77 -16.09 -0.07 -20.90
CA LEU A 77 -17.23 0.51 -20.17
C LEU A 77 -17.46 1.99 -20.48
N SER A 78 -16.40 2.75 -20.76
CA SER A 78 -16.49 4.17 -21.14
C SER A 78 -16.65 4.39 -22.64
N HIS A 79 -16.68 3.30 -23.44
CA HIS A 79 -16.64 3.38 -24.89
C HIS A 79 -15.48 4.22 -25.43
N GLY A 80 -14.36 4.20 -24.72
CA GLY A 80 -13.15 4.95 -25.07
C GLY A 80 -13.25 6.47 -24.85
N ALA A 81 -14.23 6.93 -24.05
CA ALA A 81 -14.43 8.37 -23.80
C ALA A 81 -13.25 9.00 -23.05
N GLU A 82 -12.64 8.24 -22.10
CA GLU A 82 -11.46 8.69 -21.34
C GLU A 82 -10.45 7.54 -21.18
N ARG A 83 -9.20 7.91 -20.96
CA ARG A 83 -8.13 6.95 -20.69
C ARG A 83 -7.93 6.79 -19.19
N MET A 84 -8.15 5.57 -18.68
CA MET A 84 -7.78 5.23 -17.31
C MET A 84 -6.31 4.84 -17.22
N SER A 85 -5.66 5.29 -16.16
CA SER A 85 -4.33 4.82 -15.77
C SER A 85 -4.25 4.60 -14.25
N ILE A 86 -3.34 3.71 -13.83
CA ILE A 86 -3.13 3.37 -12.43
C ILE A 86 -1.65 3.60 -12.11
N ARG A 87 -1.37 4.40 -11.08
CA ARG A 87 -0.03 4.70 -10.62
C ARG A 87 0.13 4.27 -9.16
N TYR A 88 1.22 3.57 -8.87
CA TYR A 88 1.59 3.25 -7.50
C TYR A 88 2.33 4.42 -6.87
N ALA A 89 1.70 5.09 -5.90
CA ALA A 89 2.28 6.21 -5.16
C ALA A 89 3.21 5.68 -4.06
N ALA A 90 4.37 5.19 -4.46
CA ALA A 90 5.38 4.64 -3.57
C ALA A 90 6.13 5.77 -2.84
N GLN A 91 6.40 5.59 -1.55
CA GLN A 91 7.21 6.52 -0.76
C GLN A 91 8.72 6.33 -0.93
N PHE A 92 9.14 5.16 -1.40
CA PHE A 92 10.55 4.80 -1.56
C PHE A 92 10.75 3.91 -2.79
N ALA A 93 11.94 3.97 -3.36
CA ALA A 93 12.36 3.05 -4.40
C ALA A 93 12.57 1.63 -3.82
N PRO A 94 12.51 0.56 -4.63
CA PRO A 94 12.86 -0.78 -4.17
C PRO A 94 14.21 -0.79 -3.43
N GLY A 95 14.27 -1.41 -2.26
CA GLY A 95 15.46 -1.44 -1.41
C GLY A 95 15.70 -0.15 -0.59
N GLY A 96 14.82 0.86 -0.69
CA GLY A 96 15.01 2.17 -0.08
C GLY A 96 14.40 2.38 1.29
N LEU A 97 13.56 1.46 1.79
CA LEU A 97 12.81 1.67 3.02
C LEU A 97 13.71 1.81 4.25
N ALA A 98 14.76 0.99 4.35
CA ALA A 98 15.69 1.07 5.48
C ALA A 98 16.40 2.43 5.57
N ALA A 99 16.77 3.00 4.43
CA ALA A 99 17.37 4.34 4.36
C ALA A 99 16.37 5.43 4.74
N LEU A 100 15.15 5.35 4.22
CA LEU A 100 14.07 6.28 4.54
C LEU A 100 13.71 6.27 6.03
N LEU A 101 13.60 5.09 6.63
CA LEU A 101 13.32 4.94 8.07
C LEU A 101 14.42 5.58 8.94
N ARG A 102 15.70 5.41 8.57
CA ARG A 102 16.81 6.06 9.27
C ARG A 102 16.76 7.58 9.11
N GLN A 103 16.51 8.06 7.91
CA GLN A 103 16.41 9.50 7.63
C GLN A 103 15.29 10.17 8.42
N ARG A 104 14.15 9.51 8.58
CA ARG A 104 12.95 10.04 9.24
C ARG A 104 12.90 9.78 10.74
N GLN A 105 13.86 9.07 11.33
CA GLN A 105 13.80 8.61 12.71
C GLN A 105 13.61 9.75 13.72
N GLU A 106 14.34 10.85 13.57
CA GLU A 106 14.22 12.00 14.47
C GLU A 106 12.88 12.73 14.32
N GLU A 107 12.34 12.75 13.13
CA GLU A 107 11.02 13.33 12.86
C GLU A 107 9.91 12.45 13.45
N GLU A 108 10.02 11.12 13.32
CA GLU A 108 9.10 10.16 13.93
C GLU A 108 9.13 10.18 15.45
N LEU A 109 10.31 10.37 16.06
CA LEU A 109 10.46 10.54 17.50
C LEU A 109 9.72 11.79 18.02
N ARG A 110 9.78 12.89 17.26
CA ARG A 110 9.05 14.13 17.58
C ARG A 110 7.56 14.00 17.32
N ALA A 111 7.17 13.34 16.23
CA ALA A 111 5.77 13.15 15.86
C ALA A 111 5.03 12.10 16.69
N GLY A 112 5.75 11.24 17.43
CA GLY A 112 5.17 10.15 18.23
C GLY A 112 4.52 9.03 17.40
N GLN A 113 4.81 8.96 16.11
CA GLN A 113 4.23 7.97 15.19
C GLN A 113 5.13 7.71 13.98
N SER A 114 4.93 6.56 13.33
CA SER A 114 5.61 6.25 12.08
C SER A 114 5.08 7.11 10.93
N LEU A 115 6.01 7.76 10.21
CA LEU A 115 5.69 8.69 9.11
C LEU A 115 5.92 8.08 7.74
N CYS A 116 6.63 6.96 7.65
CA CYS A 116 6.96 6.31 6.38
C CYS A 116 6.82 4.78 6.44
N GLY A 117 6.65 4.19 5.26
CA GLY A 117 6.46 2.75 5.08
C GLY A 117 5.25 2.43 4.20
N ILE A 118 5.08 1.17 3.86
CA ILE A 118 4.04 0.70 2.92
C ILE A 118 2.59 1.02 3.36
N HIS A 119 2.37 1.32 4.63
CA HIS A 119 1.07 1.74 5.16
C HIS A 119 0.70 3.20 4.81
N ARG A 120 1.65 3.94 4.24
CA ARG A 120 1.48 5.31 3.73
C ARG A 120 1.47 5.38 2.20
N GLU A 121 1.68 4.25 1.54
CA GLU A 121 1.62 4.16 0.09
C GLU A 121 0.18 3.94 -0.38
N ASP A 122 -0.15 4.42 -1.56
CA ASP A 122 -1.51 4.36 -2.13
C ASP A 122 -1.46 4.04 -3.62
N LEU A 123 -2.63 3.80 -4.19
CA LEU A 123 -2.85 3.71 -5.63
C LEU A 123 -3.56 4.97 -6.11
N GLU A 124 -2.97 5.63 -7.08
CA GLU A 124 -3.60 6.74 -7.77
C GLU A 124 -4.29 6.24 -9.03
N LEU A 125 -5.59 6.42 -9.06
CA LEU A 125 -6.44 6.13 -10.22
C LEU A 125 -6.65 7.44 -10.97
N LEU A 126 -6.27 7.47 -12.24
CA LEU A 126 -6.31 8.68 -13.06
C LEU A 126 -7.23 8.43 -14.26
N LEU A 127 -8.01 9.45 -14.62
CA LEU A 127 -8.75 9.56 -15.87
C LEU A 127 -8.22 10.77 -16.64
N ASP A 128 -7.73 10.56 -17.86
CA ASP A 128 -7.04 11.57 -18.65
C ASP A 128 -5.99 12.36 -17.84
N ASP A 129 -5.17 11.61 -17.08
CA ASP A 129 -4.13 12.11 -16.21
C ASP A 129 -4.60 12.96 -15.00
N GLN A 130 -5.94 13.03 -14.76
CA GLN A 130 -6.51 13.70 -13.60
C GLN A 130 -6.93 12.70 -12.52
N PRO A 131 -6.69 12.98 -11.22
CA PRO A 131 -7.06 12.08 -10.12
C PRO A 131 -8.57 11.81 -10.11
N ALA A 132 -8.96 10.56 -10.36
CA ALA A 132 -10.37 10.16 -10.42
C ALA A 132 -11.13 10.44 -9.11
N ARG A 133 -10.45 10.36 -7.96
CA ARG A 133 -11.04 10.67 -6.65
C ARG A 133 -11.57 12.11 -6.55
N VAL A 134 -10.96 13.05 -7.28
CA VAL A 134 -11.26 14.49 -7.18
C VAL A 134 -12.14 14.94 -8.33
N TYR A 135 -11.84 14.48 -9.55
CA TYR A 135 -12.42 15.05 -10.77
C TYR A 135 -13.45 14.15 -11.45
N ALA A 136 -13.48 12.84 -11.13
CA ALA A 136 -14.43 11.93 -11.78
C ALA A 136 -15.85 12.12 -11.24
N SER A 137 -16.84 12.09 -12.13
CA SER A 137 -18.25 12.00 -11.78
C SER A 137 -18.55 10.69 -11.03
N GLN A 138 -19.69 10.62 -10.34
CA GLN A 138 -20.12 9.39 -9.66
C GLN A 138 -20.20 8.19 -10.62
N GLY A 139 -20.68 8.41 -11.84
CA GLY A 139 -20.75 7.37 -12.87
C GLY A 139 -19.37 6.86 -13.24
N GLN A 140 -18.42 7.77 -13.52
CA GLN A 140 -17.03 7.41 -13.81
C GLN A 140 -16.36 6.67 -12.63
N GLN A 141 -16.57 7.12 -11.38
CA GLN A 141 -16.04 6.41 -10.21
C GLN A 141 -16.57 4.98 -10.09
N ARG A 142 -17.87 4.76 -10.34
CA ARG A 142 -18.46 3.42 -10.38
C ARG A 142 -17.85 2.56 -11.49
N SER A 143 -17.68 3.11 -12.68
CA SER A 143 -17.02 2.41 -13.81
C SER A 143 -15.57 2.04 -13.48
N VAL A 144 -14.82 2.92 -12.81
CA VAL A 144 -13.46 2.64 -12.34
C VAL A 144 -13.46 1.47 -11.34
N VAL A 145 -14.35 1.50 -10.35
CA VAL A 145 -14.45 0.42 -9.34
C VAL A 145 -14.85 -0.90 -10.01
N LEU A 146 -15.82 -0.88 -10.92
CA LEU A 146 -16.25 -2.08 -11.66
C LEU A 146 -15.09 -2.66 -12.48
N SER A 147 -14.37 -1.80 -13.20
CA SER A 147 -13.20 -2.21 -14.00
C SER A 147 -12.14 -2.90 -13.18
N LEU A 148 -11.84 -2.38 -11.98
CA LEU A 148 -10.93 -3.00 -11.03
C LEU A 148 -11.44 -4.35 -10.54
N LYS A 149 -12.72 -4.46 -10.17
CA LYS A 149 -13.32 -5.71 -9.69
C LYS A 149 -13.33 -6.80 -10.77
N MET A 150 -13.62 -6.44 -12.00
CA MET A 150 -13.55 -7.37 -13.15
C MET A 150 -12.08 -7.83 -13.37
N ALA A 151 -11.12 -6.92 -13.28
CA ALA A 151 -9.71 -7.25 -13.40
C ALA A 151 -9.20 -8.15 -12.24
N GLU A 152 -9.64 -7.89 -11.01
CA GLU A 152 -9.36 -8.75 -9.84
C GLU A 152 -9.91 -10.17 -10.05
N ALA A 153 -11.15 -10.30 -10.52
CA ALA A 153 -11.77 -11.57 -10.82
C ALA A 153 -11.01 -12.35 -11.90
N ALA A 154 -10.64 -11.67 -13.00
CA ALA A 154 -9.87 -12.28 -14.07
C ALA A 154 -8.45 -12.69 -13.61
N ALA A 155 -7.81 -11.88 -12.76
CA ALA A 155 -6.52 -12.21 -12.15
C ALA A 155 -6.64 -13.43 -11.23
N ALA A 156 -7.68 -13.50 -10.40
CA ALA A 156 -7.95 -14.64 -9.55
C ALA A 156 -8.15 -15.91 -10.38
N ALA A 157 -9.01 -15.85 -11.40
CA ALA A 157 -9.26 -17.00 -12.29
C ALA A 157 -7.98 -17.50 -12.97
N SER A 158 -7.11 -16.60 -13.41
CA SER A 158 -5.84 -16.97 -14.05
C SER A 158 -4.86 -17.69 -13.12
N ILE A 159 -5.00 -17.52 -11.80
CA ILE A 159 -4.10 -18.10 -10.80
C ILE A 159 -4.69 -19.36 -10.16
N THR A 160 -6.00 -19.35 -9.88
CA THR A 160 -6.66 -20.49 -9.20
C THR A 160 -7.25 -21.50 -10.15
N GLY A 161 -7.46 -21.14 -11.44
CA GLY A 161 -8.21 -21.93 -12.41
C GLY A 161 -9.74 -21.90 -12.19
N GLU A 162 -10.22 -21.18 -11.17
CA GLU A 162 -11.63 -21.06 -10.83
C GLU A 162 -12.14 -19.65 -11.12
N HIS A 163 -13.32 -19.56 -11.75
CA HIS A 163 -13.95 -18.27 -12.04
C HIS A 163 -14.75 -17.79 -10.82
N PRO A 164 -14.34 -16.69 -10.18
CA PRO A 164 -15.11 -16.13 -9.06
C PRO A 164 -16.43 -15.54 -9.52
N VAL A 165 -17.46 -15.63 -8.69
CA VAL A 165 -18.75 -14.99 -8.90
C VAL A 165 -18.67 -13.55 -8.40
N LEU A 166 -19.00 -12.59 -9.26
CA LEU A 166 -19.11 -11.17 -8.90
C LEU A 166 -20.57 -10.86 -8.54
N LEU A 167 -20.78 -10.34 -7.34
CA LEU A 167 -22.07 -9.78 -6.92
C LEU A 167 -21.95 -8.26 -7.03
N LEU A 168 -22.83 -7.67 -7.85
CA LEU A 168 -22.87 -6.22 -8.09
C LEU A 168 -24.18 -5.68 -7.52
N ASP A 169 -24.10 -4.69 -6.63
CA ASP A 169 -25.23 -3.94 -6.08
C ASP A 169 -25.49 -2.65 -6.90
#